data_629e4e20d216a4f6851effc0c7760b5d
#
_entry.id   629e4e20d216a4f6851effc0c7760b5d
#
_cell.length_a   1.000
_cell.length_b   1.000
_cell.length_c   1.000
_cell.angle_alpha   90.00
_cell.angle_beta   90.00
_cell.angle_gamma   90.00
#
_symmetry.space_group_name_H-M   'P 1'
#
loop_
_entity.id
_entity.type
_entity.pdbx_description
1 polymer ?
#
loop_
_entity_poly.entity_id
_entity_poly.type
_entity_poly.pdbx_seq_one_letter_code
_entity_poly.pdbx_strand_id
1 'polypeptide(L)'
;EENLLCSTEDRYEGEDIFVRTFALTIRRFALDAVDEGTSAAINRAYARAIAAGLWENTLAEINDDEYWMEGVQSYFDANREDTDEDRGPNSSHNAVNTRDELAEYDPALWAIAESVFGDTPWRPEC
;
A
#
# COMPACT_ATOMS: atom_id res chain seq x y z
N GLU A 1 -11.12 -14.19 5.81
CA GLU A 1 -12.47 -14.04 6.44
C GLU A 1 -12.31 -13.45 7.85
N GLU A 2 -11.39 -13.98 8.66
CA GLU A 2 -11.11 -13.53 10.04
C GLU A 2 -10.71 -12.06 10.08
N ASN A 3 -9.87 -11.62 9.15
CA ASN A 3 -9.40 -10.24 9.01
C ASN A 3 -10.56 -9.28 8.71
N LEU A 4 -11.44 -9.60 7.74
CA LEU A 4 -12.59 -8.77 7.38
C LEU A 4 -13.66 -8.68 8.50
N LEU A 5 -13.69 -9.66 9.40
CA LEU A 5 -14.66 -9.74 10.51
C LEU A 5 -14.08 -9.28 11.84
N CYS A 6 -12.86 -8.75 11.85
CA CYS A 6 -12.15 -8.30 13.06
C CYS A 6 -12.08 -9.39 14.13
N SER A 7 -11.78 -10.61 13.70
CA SER A 7 -11.70 -11.77 14.59
C SER A 7 -10.47 -11.68 15.50
N THR A 8 -10.60 -12.13 16.74
CA THR A 8 -9.45 -12.28 17.66
C THR A 8 -8.44 -13.35 17.24
N GLU A 9 -8.76 -14.15 16.23
CA GLU A 9 -7.88 -15.16 15.64
C GLU A 9 -7.22 -14.69 14.33
N ASP A 10 -7.34 -13.39 14.02
CA ASP A 10 -6.77 -12.81 12.82
C ASP A 10 -5.24 -12.91 12.82
N ARG A 11 -4.70 -13.49 11.75
CA ARG A 11 -3.24 -13.59 11.54
C ARG A 11 -2.62 -12.31 10.99
N TYR A 12 -3.45 -11.41 10.52
CA TYR A 12 -3.08 -10.14 9.91
C TYR A 12 -3.52 -8.97 10.79
N GLU A 13 -3.46 -9.17 12.12
CA GLU A 13 -3.80 -8.11 13.06
C GLU A 13 -2.99 -6.83 12.76
N GLY A 14 -3.69 -5.72 12.65
CA GLY A 14 -3.12 -4.41 12.34
C GLY A 14 -3.06 -4.07 10.85
N GLU A 15 -3.44 -4.99 9.94
CA GLU A 15 -3.56 -4.68 8.52
C GLU A 15 -4.90 -5.17 7.94
N ASP A 16 -5.41 -4.49 6.91
CA ASP A 16 -6.62 -4.91 6.18
C ASP A 16 -6.25 -5.53 4.83
N ILE A 17 -6.31 -6.85 4.78
CA ILE A 17 -6.02 -7.64 3.56
C ILE A 17 -7.05 -7.42 2.46
N PHE A 18 -8.29 -7.03 2.82
CA PHE A 18 -9.30 -6.70 1.81
C PHE A 18 -8.92 -5.44 1.04
N VAL A 19 -8.50 -4.38 1.75
CA VAL A 19 -8.00 -3.13 1.11
C VAL A 19 -6.85 -3.44 0.17
N ARG A 20 -5.90 -4.28 0.60
CA ARG A 20 -4.76 -4.72 -0.21
C ARG A 20 -5.21 -5.41 -1.50
N THR A 21 -6.06 -6.42 -1.36
CA THR A 21 -6.55 -7.20 -2.51
C THR A 21 -7.42 -6.36 -3.44
N PHE A 22 -8.21 -5.44 -2.88
CA PHE A 22 -9.04 -4.53 -3.65
C PHE A 22 -8.19 -3.54 -4.46
N ALA A 23 -7.09 -3.03 -3.89
CA ALA A 23 -6.13 -2.20 -4.60
C ALA A 23 -5.56 -2.89 -5.85
N LEU A 24 -5.17 -4.17 -5.74
CA LEU A 24 -4.72 -4.96 -6.88
C LEU A 24 -5.83 -5.12 -7.93
N THR A 25 -7.06 -5.36 -7.48
CA THR A 25 -8.21 -5.50 -8.37
C THR A 25 -8.45 -4.22 -9.16
N ILE A 26 -8.45 -3.06 -8.50
CA ILE A 26 -8.58 -1.76 -9.17
C ILE A 26 -7.46 -1.60 -10.21
N ARG A 27 -6.21 -1.87 -9.84
CA ARG A 27 -5.09 -1.74 -10.76
C ARG A 27 -5.30 -2.60 -12.01
N ARG A 28 -5.52 -3.91 -11.83
CA ARG A 28 -5.56 -4.89 -12.92
C ARG A 28 -6.80 -4.77 -13.81
N PHE A 29 -7.95 -4.48 -13.24
CA PHE A 29 -9.23 -4.51 -13.95
C PHE A 29 -9.80 -3.13 -14.28
N ALA A 30 -9.28 -2.06 -13.68
CA ALA A 30 -9.68 -0.70 -14.01
C ALA A 30 -8.51 0.09 -14.62
N LEU A 31 -7.45 0.38 -13.87
CA LEU A 31 -6.39 1.27 -14.34
C LEU A 31 -5.68 0.72 -15.58
N ASP A 32 -5.29 -0.55 -15.58
CA ASP A 32 -4.63 -1.17 -16.76
C ASP A 32 -5.54 -1.25 -17.99
N ALA A 33 -6.87 -1.28 -17.77
CA ALA A 33 -7.84 -1.44 -18.86
C ALA A 33 -8.36 -0.13 -19.42
N VAL A 34 -8.52 0.92 -18.59
CA VAL A 34 -9.21 2.16 -18.99
C VAL A 34 -8.45 3.44 -18.62
N ASP A 35 -7.38 3.36 -17.85
CA ASP A 35 -6.53 4.51 -17.46
C ASP A 35 -5.04 4.15 -17.51
N GLU A 36 -4.56 3.89 -18.71
CA GLU A 36 -3.14 3.58 -18.96
C GLU A 36 -2.19 4.68 -18.43
N GLY A 37 -2.67 5.92 -18.33
CA GLY A 37 -1.90 7.05 -17.82
C GLY A 37 -1.56 6.86 -16.34
N THR A 38 -2.53 6.53 -15.52
CA THR A 38 -2.36 6.24 -14.09
C THR A 38 -1.57 4.95 -13.87
N SER A 39 -1.85 3.89 -14.63
CA SER A 39 -1.05 2.66 -14.56
C SER A 39 0.43 2.93 -14.86
N ALA A 40 0.73 3.67 -15.93
CA ALA A 40 2.10 4.06 -16.24
C ALA A 40 2.73 5.00 -15.18
N ALA A 41 1.93 5.81 -14.48
CA ALA A 41 2.42 6.64 -13.38
C ALA A 41 2.86 5.79 -12.19
N ILE A 42 2.11 4.74 -11.84
CA ILE A 42 2.48 3.78 -10.80
C ILE A 42 3.84 3.13 -11.13
N ASN A 43 3.99 2.64 -12.37
CA ASN A 43 5.23 2.00 -12.81
C ASN A 43 6.44 2.94 -12.71
N ARG A 44 6.26 4.22 -13.09
CA ARG A 44 7.33 5.21 -12.98
C ARG A 44 7.63 5.59 -11.53
N ALA A 45 6.62 5.70 -10.68
CA ALA A 45 6.79 5.98 -9.26
C ALA A 45 7.55 4.83 -8.58
N TYR A 46 7.15 3.59 -8.82
CA TYR A 46 7.87 2.40 -8.36
C TYR A 46 9.34 2.43 -8.73
N ALA A 47 9.65 2.59 -10.02
CA ALA A 47 11.03 2.60 -10.49
C ALA A 47 11.88 3.69 -9.83
N ARG A 48 11.31 4.87 -9.55
CA ARG A 48 11.98 5.97 -8.84
C ARG A 48 12.16 5.67 -7.36
N ALA A 49 11.14 5.13 -6.70
CA ALA A 49 11.18 4.77 -5.28
C ALA A 49 12.29 3.75 -5.01
N ILE A 50 12.35 2.68 -5.81
CA ILE A 50 13.40 1.66 -5.69
C ILE A 50 14.78 2.24 -5.98
N ALA A 51 14.93 3.07 -7.02
CA ALA A 51 16.20 3.74 -7.31
C ALA A 51 16.66 4.71 -6.21
N ALA A 52 15.73 5.23 -5.42
CA ALA A 52 16.01 6.09 -4.25
C ALA A 52 16.24 5.32 -2.96
N GLY A 53 16.13 3.98 -2.96
CA GLY A 53 16.27 3.14 -1.76
C GLY A 53 15.05 3.16 -0.85
N LEU A 54 13.88 3.58 -1.35
CA LEU A 54 12.63 3.46 -0.61
C LEU A 54 12.13 2.01 -0.65
N TRP A 55 11.37 1.64 0.37
CA TRP A 55 10.71 0.32 0.48
C TRP A 55 11.66 -0.88 0.56
N GLU A 56 12.95 -0.67 0.82
CA GLU A 56 13.92 -1.75 0.99
C GLU A 56 13.47 -2.78 2.03
N ASN A 57 13.60 -4.05 1.70
CA ASN A 57 13.22 -5.20 2.54
C ASN A 57 11.72 -5.27 2.88
N THR A 58 10.85 -4.72 2.04
CA THR A 58 9.38 -4.84 2.16
C THR A 58 8.79 -5.57 0.95
N LEU A 59 7.49 -5.92 1.03
CA LEU A 59 6.77 -6.46 -0.13
C LEU A 59 6.73 -5.46 -1.29
N ALA A 60 6.66 -4.17 -1.00
CA ALA A 60 6.62 -3.11 -2.02
C ALA A 60 7.88 -3.06 -2.89
N GLU A 61 9.02 -3.61 -2.44
CA GLU A 61 10.23 -3.71 -3.24
C GLU A 61 10.14 -4.73 -4.38
N ILE A 62 9.26 -5.73 -4.26
CA ILE A 62 9.22 -6.91 -5.14
C ILE A 62 8.82 -6.55 -6.57
N ASN A 63 7.76 -5.76 -6.72
CA ASN A 63 7.22 -5.31 -8.01
C ASN A 63 6.24 -4.14 -7.84
N ASP A 64 5.82 -3.57 -8.95
CA ASP A 64 4.93 -2.41 -8.99
C ASP A 64 3.49 -2.67 -8.54
N ASP A 65 3.02 -3.91 -8.58
CA ASP A 65 1.74 -4.30 -7.98
C ASP A 65 1.81 -4.29 -6.45
N GLU A 66 2.84 -4.91 -5.88
CA GLU A 66 3.08 -4.93 -4.43
C GLU A 66 3.29 -3.51 -3.90
N TYR A 67 4.06 -2.68 -4.60
CA TYR A 67 4.26 -1.28 -4.31
C TYR A 67 2.94 -0.49 -4.27
N TRP A 68 2.07 -0.70 -5.26
CA TRP A 68 0.75 -0.08 -5.29
C TRP A 68 -0.14 -0.54 -4.14
N MET A 69 -0.19 -1.84 -3.88
CA MET A 69 -1.00 -2.42 -2.79
C MET A 69 -0.58 -1.89 -1.44
N GLU A 70 0.71 -1.84 -1.17
CA GLU A 70 1.29 -1.31 0.07
C GLU A 70 0.93 0.16 0.28
N GLY A 71 1.11 0.98 -0.77
CA GLY A 71 0.75 2.39 -0.72
C GLY A 71 -0.74 2.63 -0.50
N VAL A 72 -1.62 1.82 -1.10
CA VAL A 72 -3.06 1.95 -0.90
C VAL A 72 -3.46 1.54 0.52
N GLN A 73 -2.87 0.50 1.08
CA GLN A 73 -3.11 0.16 2.49
C GLN A 73 -2.73 1.34 3.41
N SER A 74 -1.53 1.90 3.25
CA SER A 74 -1.10 3.07 4.04
C SER A 74 -1.98 4.30 3.77
N TYR A 75 -2.45 4.52 2.53
CA TYR A 75 -3.35 5.63 2.19
C TYR A 75 -4.69 5.55 2.94
N PHE A 76 -5.16 4.37 3.26
CA PHE A 76 -6.38 4.14 4.03
C PHE A 76 -6.14 3.88 5.53
N ASP A 77 -4.91 4.08 6.05
CA ASP A 77 -4.50 3.75 7.42
C ASP A 77 -4.82 2.29 7.77
N ALA A 78 -4.66 1.42 6.79
CA ALA A 78 -5.05 0.01 6.79
C ALA A 78 -3.85 -0.95 6.74
N ASN A 79 -2.65 -0.41 6.94
CA ASN A 79 -1.40 -1.16 6.91
C ASN A 79 -0.85 -1.35 8.32
N ARG A 80 -0.14 -2.45 8.53
CA ARG A 80 0.56 -2.70 9.78
C ARG A 80 1.89 -1.97 9.81
N GLU A 81 2.22 -1.37 10.96
CA GLU A 81 3.55 -0.86 11.22
C GLU A 81 4.50 -2.02 11.56
N ASP A 82 5.60 -2.13 10.79
CA ASP A 82 6.75 -2.95 11.15
C ASP A 82 7.92 -2.02 11.51
N THR A 83 8.32 -2.03 12.78
CA THR A 83 9.45 -1.23 13.26
C THR A 83 10.79 -1.83 12.83
N ASP A 84 11.87 -1.04 12.88
CA ASP A 84 13.21 -1.52 12.54
C ASP A 84 13.68 -2.70 13.40
N GLU A 85 13.15 -2.85 14.62
CA GLU A 85 13.45 -3.96 15.52
C GLU A 85 12.82 -5.28 15.06
N ASP A 86 11.67 -5.19 14.38
CA ASP A 86 10.92 -6.33 13.84
C ASP A 86 11.32 -6.66 12.40
N ARG A 87 12.03 -5.75 11.72
CA ARG A 87 12.44 -5.89 10.33
C ARG A 87 13.56 -6.91 10.16
N GLY A 88 13.17 -8.13 9.86
CA GLY A 88 14.07 -9.15 9.36
C GLY A 88 14.16 -9.13 7.83
N PRO A 89 14.99 -10.00 7.23
CA PRO A 89 15.10 -10.11 5.77
C PRO A 89 13.82 -10.57 5.06
N ASN A 90 12.76 -10.83 5.81
CA ASN A 90 11.44 -11.24 5.32
C ASN A 90 10.33 -10.32 5.89
N SER A 91 10.64 -9.09 6.26
CA SER A 91 9.62 -8.12 6.66
C SER A 91 8.65 -7.88 5.52
N SER A 92 7.36 -7.83 5.85
CA SER A 92 6.31 -7.53 4.87
C SER A 92 6.16 -6.03 4.66
N HIS A 93 6.33 -5.26 5.74
CA HIS A 93 6.06 -3.82 5.81
C HIS A 93 7.26 -3.03 6.39
N ASN A 94 7.07 -1.74 6.54
CA ASN A 94 7.97 -0.83 7.25
C ASN A 94 7.16 0.03 8.24
N ALA A 95 7.73 1.15 8.71
CA ALA A 95 7.04 2.06 9.63
C ALA A 95 5.99 2.96 8.96
N VAL A 96 5.76 2.83 7.64
CA VAL A 96 4.81 3.66 6.88
C VAL A 96 3.46 2.96 6.82
N ASN A 97 2.58 3.28 7.74
CA ASN A 97 1.27 2.61 7.85
C ASN A 97 0.07 3.57 7.79
N THR A 98 0.32 4.88 7.76
CA THR A 98 -0.72 5.91 7.68
C THR A 98 -0.61 6.78 6.42
N ARG A 99 -1.72 7.47 6.09
CA ARG A 99 -1.77 8.40 4.95
C ARG A 99 -0.75 9.52 5.07
N ASP A 100 -0.59 10.08 6.26
CA ASP A 100 0.32 11.20 6.50
C ASP A 100 1.78 10.73 6.36
N GLU A 101 2.13 9.59 6.90
CA GLU A 101 3.46 8.98 6.74
C GLU A 101 3.77 8.64 5.30
N LEU A 102 2.78 8.10 4.56
CA LEU A 102 2.94 7.85 3.13
C LEU A 102 3.22 9.14 2.35
N ALA A 103 2.52 10.23 2.69
CA ALA A 103 2.73 11.52 2.03
C ALA A 103 4.15 12.09 2.27
N GLU A 104 4.71 11.85 3.45
CA GLU A 104 6.08 12.26 3.80
C GLU A 104 7.14 11.34 3.18
N TYR A 105 6.90 10.03 3.20
CA TYR A 105 7.86 9.02 2.78
C TYR A 105 7.92 8.85 1.26
N ASP A 106 6.77 8.68 0.62
CA ASP A 106 6.63 8.52 -0.83
C ASP A 106 5.50 9.40 -1.40
N PRO A 107 5.75 10.71 -1.53
CA PRO A 107 4.75 11.67 -2.01
C PRO A 107 4.26 11.36 -3.43
N ALA A 108 5.03 10.63 -4.24
CA ALA A 108 4.60 10.26 -5.58
C ALA A 108 3.52 9.17 -5.54
N LEU A 109 3.69 8.16 -4.71
CA LEU A 109 2.70 7.11 -4.51
C LEU A 109 1.44 7.66 -3.84
N TRP A 110 1.61 8.50 -2.82
CA TRP A 110 0.50 9.20 -2.16
C TRP A 110 -0.35 10.00 -3.17
N ALA A 111 0.29 10.81 -4.03
CA ALA A 111 -0.43 11.64 -5.00
C ALA A 111 -1.20 10.79 -6.04
N ILE A 112 -0.68 9.63 -6.42
CA ILE A 112 -1.38 8.72 -7.32
C ILE A 112 -2.59 8.12 -6.59
N ALA A 113 -2.44 7.65 -5.35
CA ALA A 113 -3.55 7.12 -4.56
C ALA A 113 -4.65 8.17 -4.37
N GLU A 114 -4.28 9.42 -4.02
CA GLU A 114 -5.23 10.53 -3.93
C GLU A 114 -5.96 10.80 -5.24
N SER A 115 -5.29 10.73 -6.38
CA SER A 115 -5.92 10.94 -7.69
C SER A 115 -6.95 9.84 -8.03
N VAL A 116 -6.75 8.63 -7.54
CA VAL A 116 -7.65 7.48 -7.79
C VAL A 116 -8.81 7.45 -6.80
N PHE A 117 -8.57 7.67 -5.52
CA PHE A 117 -9.55 7.50 -4.45
C PHE A 117 -10.16 8.80 -3.94
N GLY A 118 -9.53 9.94 -4.23
CA GLY A 118 -9.93 11.24 -3.69
C GLY A 118 -9.59 11.38 -2.20
N ASP A 119 -9.82 12.57 -1.66
CA ASP A 119 -9.69 12.84 -0.24
C ASP A 119 -10.91 12.29 0.53
N THR A 120 -10.94 10.98 0.69
CA THR A 120 -11.99 10.29 1.45
C THR A 120 -11.59 10.15 2.92
N PRO A 121 -12.52 10.42 3.88
CA PRO A 121 -12.28 10.17 5.30
C PRO A 121 -12.47 8.70 5.69
N TRP A 122 -12.87 7.85 4.76
CA TRP A 122 -13.12 6.44 5.07
C TRP A 122 -11.84 5.72 5.51
N ARG A 123 -11.97 4.93 6.54
CA ARG A 123 -10.96 4.01 7.08
C ARG A 123 -11.63 2.68 7.43
N PRO A 124 -10.93 1.54 7.36
CA PRO A 124 -11.46 0.31 7.92
C PRO A 124 -11.65 0.44 9.44
N GLU A 125 -12.62 -0.28 9.99
CA GLU A 125 -12.98 -0.18 11.42
C GLU A 125 -12.20 -1.19 12.30
N CYS A 126 -11.44 -2.06 11.71
CA CYS A 126 -10.57 -2.98 12.42
C CYS A 126 -9.14 -2.62 12.28
#